data_de96f7f2c16b3731931fcbd5afba60ac
#
_entry.id   de96f7f2c16b3731931fcbd5afba60ac
#
_cell.length_a   1.000
_cell.length_b   1.000
_cell.length_c   1.000
_cell.angle_alpha   90.00
_cell.angle_beta   90.00
_cell.angle_gamma   90.00
#
_symmetry.space_group_name_H-M   'P 1'
#
loop_
_entity.id
_entity.type
_entity.pdbx_description
1 polymer ?
#
loop_
_entity_poly.entity_id
_entity_poly.type
_entity_poly.pdbx_seq_one_letter_code
_entity_poly.pdbx_strand_id
1 'polypeptide(L)'
;MNFELDAVELAVVETAEKLAREVIQPLAQHYDESETFCAKSLEALAELGGMGINLPEEYGGLGIGSLAMSRVVEAVAGACASTASALTAHFLATDSILIGGSEAQKQEWLPRAASGELLGAFALTEPAAGSNPADMRCRATREEGGWRIRGSKHYITNAREAGFIVLYAKTDAEAGHKGISAFMIPQGTAGISFSSPEKTMGLRGSTIYELSLDCWLPESALLGTEGAGFSTAMAVLDRGRVEVAAMSLGIANAALQASLQWIIERQIGPKPLAAYQGT
;
A
#
# COMPACT_ATOMS: atom_id res chain seq x y z
N MET A 1 -15.91 2.48 23.35
CA MET A 1 -15.63 2.22 21.94
C MET A 1 -16.71 1.30 21.44
N ASN A 2 -17.39 1.63 20.37
CA ASN A 2 -18.34 0.70 19.71
C ASN A 2 -17.56 -0.03 18.59
N PHE A 3 -17.61 -1.36 18.59
CA PHE A 3 -17.01 -2.21 17.55
C PHE A 3 -18.06 -2.87 16.65
N GLU A 4 -19.28 -2.33 16.65
CA GLU A 4 -20.35 -2.78 15.77
C GLU A 4 -20.21 -2.05 14.42
N LEU A 5 -20.29 -2.80 13.34
CA LEU A 5 -20.39 -2.28 11.97
C LEU A 5 -21.85 -1.92 11.69
N ASP A 6 -22.06 -0.86 10.94
CA ASP A 6 -23.40 -0.58 10.41
C ASP A 6 -23.74 -1.53 9.24
N ALA A 7 -24.95 -1.44 8.71
CA ALA A 7 -25.42 -2.34 7.66
C ALA A 7 -24.64 -2.19 6.33
N VAL A 8 -24.17 -0.98 6.02
CA VAL A 8 -23.38 -0.72 4.81
C VAL A 8 -21.98 -1.28 4.98
N GLU A 9 -21.33 -0.97 6.10
CA GLU A 9 -20.01 -1.47 6.45
C GLU A 9 -19.97 -3.02 6.48
N LEU A 10 -21.01 -3.64 7.06
CA LEU A 10 -21.13 -5.09 7.09
C LEU A 10 -21.22 -5.68 5.68
N ALA A 11 -22.06 -5.09 4.81
CA ALA A 11 -22.19 -5.55 3.42
C ALA A 11 -20.88 -5.41 2.63
N VAL A 12 -20.11 -4.35 2.86
CA VAL A 12 -18.77 -4.16 2.25
C VAL A 12 -17.82 -5.26 2.71
N VAL A 13 -17.78 -5.55 4.02
CA VAL A 13 -16.92 -6.61 4.58
C VAL A 13 -17.30 -7.99 4.03
N GLU A 14 -18.58 -8.35 4.03
CA GLU A 14 -19.08 -9.62 3.48
C GLU A 14 -18.74 -9.78 1.99
N THR A 15 -18.85 -8.69 1.21
CA THR A 15 -18.48 -8.68 -0.21
C THR A 15 -16.98 -8.90 -0.39
N ALA A 16 -16.15 -8.26 0.42
CA ALA A 16 -14.70 -8.43 0.39
C ALA A 16 -14.27 -9.85 0.82
N GLU A 17 -14.90 -10.42 1.85
CA GLU A 17 -14.66 -11.80 2.30
C GLU A 17 -15.01 -12.82 1.18
N LYS A 18 -16.10 -12.57 0.47
CA LYS A 18 -16.51 -13.41 -0.67
C LYS A 18 -15.48 -13.28 -1.81
N LEU A 19 -15.11 -12.08 -2.21
CA LEU A 19 -14.09 -11.85 -3.23
C LEU A 19 -12.76 -12.49 -2.85
N ALA A 20 -12.34 -12.31 -1.60
CA ALA A 20 -11.10 -12.88 -1.07
C ALA A 20 -11.07 -14.40 -1.25
N ARG A 21 -12.14 -15.09 -0.85
CA ARG A 21 -12.25 -16.55 -0.93
C ARG A 21 -12.39 -17.06 -2.36
N GLU A 22 -13.24 -16.41 -3.19
CA GLU A 22 -13.65 -16.96 -4.49
C GLU A 22 -12.73 -16.54 -5.64
N VAL A 23 -12.04 -15.39 -5.52
CA VAL A 23 -11.21 -14.84 -6.61
C VAL A 23 -9.74 -14.72 -6.19
N ILE A 24 -9.43 -14.12 -5.01
CA ILE A 24 -8.06 -13.82 -4.64
C ILE A 24 -7.30 -15.07 -4.18
N GLN A 25 -7.90 -15.87 -3.30
CA GLN A 25 -7.27 -17.06 -2.74
C GLN A 25 -6.82 -18.08 -3.81
N PRO A 26 -7.60 -18.39 -4.86
CA PRO A 26 -7.17 -19.30 -5.93
C PRO A 26 -5.94 -18.82 -6.71
N LEU A 27 -5.66 -17.51 -6.72
CA LEU A 27 -4.52 -16.91 -7.43
C LEU A 27 -3.25 -16.82 -6.56
N ALA A 28 -3.38 -16.93 -5.23
CA ALA A 28 -2.30 -16.67 -4.29
C ALA A 28 -1.07 -17.54 -4.50
N GLN A 29 -1.27 -18.86 -4.70
CA GLN A 29 -0.18 -19.81 -4.95
C GLN A 29 0.57 -19.47 -6.23
N HIS A 30 -0.15 -19.12 -7.31
CA HIS A 30 0.46 -18.76 -8.58
C HIS A 30 1.37 -17.51 -8.41
N TYR A 31 0.91 -16.46 -7.74
CA TYR A 31 1.72 -15.26 -7.51
C TYR A 31 2.98 -15.55 -6.69
N ASP A 32 2.88 -16.42 -5.67
CA ASP A 32 4.02 -16.75 -4.84
C ASP A 32 5.05 -17.60 -5.60
N GLU A 33 4.62 -18.62 -6.33
CA GLU A 33 5.51 -19.53 -7.08
C GLU A 33 6.15 -18.83 -8.28
N SER A 34 5.41 -18.01 -9.01
CA SER A 34 5.90 -17.31 -10.21
C SER A 34 6.60 -15.99 -9.93
N GLU A 35 6.54 -15.49 -8.68
CA GLU A 35 7.04 -14.16 -8.29
C GLU A 35 6.47 -13.03 -9.18
N THR A 36 5.21 -13.18 -9.62
CA THR A 36 4.55 -12.20 -10.50
C THR A 36 3.62 -11.29 -9.71
N PHE A 37 3.55 -10.04 -10.15
CA PHE A 37 2.68 -9.04 -9.53
C PHE A 37 1.20 -9.46 -9.52
N CYS A 38 0.51 -9.18 -8.40
CA CYS A 38 -0.87 -9.60 -8.14
C CYS A 38 -1.94 -8.75 -8.86
N ALA A 39 -1.71 -8.38 -10.12
CA ALA A 39 -2.55 -7.46 -10.90
C ALA A 39 -4.03 -7.88 -10.93
N LYS A 40 -4.33 -9.14 -11.27
CA LYS A 40 -5.73 -9.62 -11.38
C LYS A 40 -6.51 -9.51 -10.07
N SER A 41 -5.83 -9.70 -8.93
CA SER A 41 -6.48 -9.54 -7.62
C SER A 41 -6.79 -8.07 -7.32
N LEU A 42 -5.91 -7.14 -7.72
CA LEU A 42 -6.15 -5.70 -7.59
C LEU A 42 -7.24 -5.22 -8.56
N GLU A 43 -7.28 -5.73 -9.79
CA GLU A 43 -8.36 -5.49 -10.76
C GLU A 43 -9.71 -5.92 -10.19
N ALA A 44 -9.80 -7.11 -9.62
CA ALA A 44 -11.03 -7.59 -8.99
C ALA A 44 -11.44 -6.76 -7.76
N LEU A 45 -10.49 -6.25 -6.98
CA LEU A 45 -10.77 -5.29 -5.90
C LEU A 45 -11.27 -3.95 -6.44
N ALA A 46 -10.69 -3.46 -7.55
CA ALA A 46 -11.10 -2.21 -8.20
C ALA A 46 -12.57 -2.27 -8.68
N GLU A 47 -13.00 -3.38 -9.27
CA GLU A 47 -14.38 -3.60 -9.73
C GLU A 47 -15.40 -3.47 -8.59
N LEU A 48 -15.00 -3.71 -7.34
CA LEU A 48 -15.84 -3.61 -6.14
C LEU A 48 -15.58 -2.33 -5.32
N GLY A 49 -14.81 -1.37 -5.86
CA GLY A 49 -14.44 -0.14 -5.16
C GLY A 49 -13.40 -0.32 -4.04
N GLY A 50 -12.78 -1.51 -3.97
CA GLY A 50 -11.79 -1.86 -2.95
C GLY A 50 -10.54 -0.99 -2.96
N MET A 51 -10.19 -0.39 -4.10
CA MET A 51 -9.03 0.52 -4.22
C MET A 51 -9.25 1.85 -3.52
N GLY A 52 -10.50 2.26 -3.28
CA GLY A 52 -10.84 3.54 -2.65
C GLY A 52 -11.43 3.41 -1.24
N ILE A 53 -11.36 2.26 -0.59
CA ILE A 53 -12.01 2.05 0.73
C ILE A 53 -11.47 2.96 1.85
N ASN A 54 -10.25 3.45 1.72
CA ASN A 54 -9.63 4.40 2.66
C ASN A 54 -10.00 5.87 2.38
N LEU A 55 -10.74 6.15 1.31
CA LEU A 55 -11.06 7.49 0.84
C LEU A 55 -12.50 7.88 1.14
N PRO A 56 -12.78 9.20 1.35
CA PRO A 56 -14.13 9.72 1.41
C PRO A 56 -14.89 9.56 0.09
N GLU A 57 -16.23 9.55 0.17
CA GLU A 57 -17.13 9.44 -1.01
C GLU A 57 -16.90 10.57 -2.03
N GLU A 58 -16.60 11.79 -1.57
CA GLU A 58 -16.36 12.94 -2.44
C GLU A 58 -15.18 12.77 -3.41
N TYR A 59 -14.28 11.80 -3.13
CA TYR A 59 -13.15 11.42 -3.98
C TYR A 59 -13.32 10.01 -4.58
N GLY A 60 -14.54 9.49 -4.61
CA GLY A 60 -14.84 8.17 -5.20
C GLY A 60 -14.58 6.99 -4.28
N GLY A 61 -14.31 7.23 -2.99
CA GLY A 61 -14.18 6.20 -1.98
C GLY A 61 -15.52 5.69 -1.46
N LEU A 62 -15.47 4.73 -0.52
CA LEU A 62 -16.68 4.17 0.09
C LEU A 62 -17.10 4.88 1.38
N GLY A 63 -16.28 5.79 1.92
CA GLY A 63 -16.58 6.54 3.15
C GLY A 63 -16.75 5.67 4.41
N ILE A 64 -16.26 4.42 4.40
CA ILE A 64 -16.40 3.49 5.52
C ILE A 64 -15.40 3.79 6.64
N GLY A 65 -15.75 3.37 7.85
CA GLY A 65 -14.92 3.55 9.04
C GLY A 65 -13.66 2.67 9.04
N SER A 66 -12.68 3.05 9.85
CA SER A 66 -11.39 2.34 9.95
C SER A 66 -11.54 0.88 10.39
N LEU A 67 -12.59 0.54 11.17
CA LEU A 67 -12.86 -0.82 11.58
C LEU A 67 -13.29 -1.69 10.39
N ALA A 68 -14.21 -1.22 9.57
CA ALA A 68 -14.67 -1.92 8.37
C ALA A 68 -13.51 -2.07 7.36
N MET A 69 -12.72 -1.02 7.14
CA MET A 69 -11.52 -1.07 6.31
C MET A 69 -10.52 -2.13 6.81
N SER A 70 -10.27 -2.18 8.13
CA SER A 70 -9.36 -3.19 8.73
C SER A 70 -9.87 -4.62 8.50
N ARG A 71 -11.19 -4.86 8.58
CA ARG A 71 -11.79 -6.17 8.30
C ARG A 71 -11.65 -6.56 6.83
N VAL A 72 -11.76 -5.61 5.90
CA VAL A 72 -11.49 -5.86 4.47
C VAL A 72 -10.02 -6.23 4.24
N VAL A 73 -9.08 -5.47 4.83
CA VAL A 73 -7.64 -5.77 4.72
C VAL A 73 -7.32 -7.14 5.33
N GLU A 74 -7.90 -7.48 6.49
CA GLU A 74 -7.78 -8.80 7.14
C GLU A 74 -8.23 -9.92 6.21
N ALA A 75 -9.40 -9.79 5.58
CA ALA A 75 -9.95 -10.78 4.66
C ALA A 75 -9.07 -10.98 3.42
N VAL A 76 -8.62 -9.89 2.79
CA VAL A 76 -7.72 -9.92 1.63
C VAL A 76 -6.38 -10.57 2.00
N ALA A 77 -5.81 -10.21 3.16
CA ALA A 77 -4.53 -10.75 3.62
C ALA A 77 -4.59 -12.23 3.95
N GLY A 78 -5.71 -12.70 4.51
CA GLY A 78 -5.95 -14.12 4.77
C GLY A 78 -6.03 -14.95 3.49
N ALA A 79 -6.51 -14.36 2.39
CA ALA A 79 -6.55 -15.00 1.08
C ALA A 79 -5.22 -14.91 0.32
N CYS A 80 -4.61 -13.71 0.28
CA CYS A 80 -3.32 -13.46 -0.37
C CYS A 80 -2.61 -12.26 0.26
N ALA A 81 -1.60 -12.52 1.06
CA ALA A 81 -0.82 -11.48 1.73
C ALA A 81 -0.11 -10.53 0.75
N SER A 82 0.30 -11.01 -0.43
CA SER A 82 0.88 -10.17 -1.49
C SER A 82 -0.12 -9.13 -2.00
N THR A 83 -1.37 -9.53 -2.23
CA THR A 83 -2.44 -8.62 -2.66
C THR A 83 -2.73 -7.55 -1.60
N ALA A 84 -2.80 -7.95 -0.33
CA ALA A 84 -2.98 -6.99 0.78
C ALA A 84 -1.81 -6.01 0.89
N SER A 85 -0.57 -6.46 0.71
CA SER A 85 0.63 -5.60 0.72
C SER A 85 0.60 -4.57 -0.41
N ALA A 86 0.25 -4.98 -1.63
CA ALA A 86 0.13 -4.07 -2.77
C ALA A 86 -1.02 -3.06 -2.58
N LEU A 87 -2.15 -3.50 -2.02
CA LEU A 87 -3.30 -2.67 -1.70
C LEU A 87 -2.97 -1.61 -0.63
N THR A 88 -2.34 -2.02 0.49
CA THR A 88 -1.98 -1.09 1.57
C THR A 88 -0.90 -0.09 1.14
N ALA A 89 0.04 -0.48 0.27
CA ALA A 89 0.99 0.45 -0.34
C ALA A 89 0.28 1.51 -1.22
N HIS A 90 -0.77 1.14 -1.94
CA HIS A 90 -1.64 2.06 -2.65
C HIS A 90 -2.35 3.02 -1.69
N PHE A 91 -2.86 2.54 -0.55
CA PHE A 91 -3.49 3.40 0.45
C PHE A 91 -2.51 4.42 1.04
N LEU A 92 -1.26 4.06 1.32
CA LEU A 92 -0.24 5.04 1.75
C LEU A 92 -0.05 6.17 0.72
N ALA A 93 -0.08 5.85 -0.57
CA ALA A 93 0.06 6.85 -1.62
C ALA A 93 -1.19 7.76 -1.72
N THR A 94 -2.39 7.19 -1.69
CA THR A 94 -3.65 7.96 -1.72
C THR A 94 -3.86 8.78 -0.45
N ASP A 95 -3.53 8.25 0.72
CA ASP A 95 -3.56 8.99 1.99
C ASP A 95 -2.57 10.16 1.99
N SER A 96 -1.42 10.03 1.31
CA SER A 96 -0.48 11.15 1.15
C SER A 96 -1.12 12.32 0.40
N ILE A 97 -1.91 12.03 -0.63
CA ILE A 97 -2.65 13.05 -1.39
C ILE A 97 -3.81 13.60 -0.55
N LEU A 98 -4.56 12.72 0.12
CA LEU A 98 -5.71 13.10 0.94
C LEU A 98 -5.31 14.05 2.08
N ILE A 99 -4.20 13.76 2.76
CA ILE A 99 -3.73 14.51 3.93
C ILE A 99 -2.92 15.74 3.53
N GLY A 100 -2.04 15.61 2.53
CA GLY A 100 -1.05 16.63 2.18
C GLY A 100 -1.38 17.46 0.94
N GLY A 101 -2.24 16.95 0.05
CA GLY A 101 -2.52 17.59 -1.23
C GLY A 101 -3.44 18.81 -1.13
N SER A 102 -3.31 19.72 -2.11
CA SER A 102 -4.29 20.77 -2.33
C SER A 102 -5.62 20.17 -2.83
N GLU A 103 -6.71 20.92 -2.71
CA GLU A 103 -8.01 20.45 -3.18
C GLU A 103 -8.00 20.10 -4.68
N ALA A 104 -7.33 20.89 -5.50
CA ALA A 104 -7.15 20.60 -6.92
C ALA A 104 -6.43 19.26 -7.16
N GLN A 105 -5.37 18.97 -6.39
CA GLN A 105 -4.65 17.70 -6.49
C GLN A 105 -5.50 16.52 -6.02
N LYS A 106 -6.28 16.66 -4.97
CA LYS A 106 -7.21 15.62 -4.51
C LYS A 106 -8.25 15.29 -5.58
N GLN A 107 -8.88 16.30 -6.17
CA GLN A 107 -9.88 16.13 -7.23
C GLN A 107 -9.30 15.54 -8.52
N GLU A 108 -8.05 15.82 -8.82
CA GLU A 108 -7.37 15.29 -10.01
C GLU A 108 -6.98 13.81 -9.84
N TRP A 109 -6.43 13.44 -8.66
CA TRP A 109 -5.76 12.13 -8.50
C TRP A 109 -6.59 11.10 -7.75
N LEU A 110 -7.32 11.48 -6.71
CA LEU A 110 -7.98 10.50 -5.84
C LEU A 110 -9.12 9.73 -6.53
N PRO A 111 -9.99 10.33 -7.36
CA PRO A 111 -11.04 9.55 -8.04
C PRO A 111 -10.49 8.48 -8.98
N ARG A 112 -9.39 8.78 -9.68
CA ARG A 112 -8.72 7.85 -10.58
C ARG A 112 -8.00 6.73 -9.82
N ALA A 113 -7.47 7.05 -8.65
CA ALA A 113 -6.88 6.06 -7.75
C ALA A 113 -7.95 5.18 -7.10
N ALA A 114 -9.06 5.76 -6.63
CA ALA A 114 -10.18 5.04 -6.02
C ALA A 114 -10.84 4.04 -7.00
N SER A 115 -10.94 4.40 -8.28
CA SER A 115 -11.49 3.52 -9.32
C SER A 115 -10.53 2.39 -9.73
N GLY A 116 -9.25 2.43 -9.30
CA GLY A 116 -8.22 1.50 -9.74
C GLY A 116 -7.61 1.83 -11.11
N GLU A 117 -8.00 2.95 -11.76
CA GLU A 117 -7.36 3.41 -12.99
C GLU A 117 -5.86 3.68 -12.79
N LEU A 118 -5.50 4.22 -11.63
CA LEU A 118 -4.13 4.51 -11.25
C LEU A 118 -3.76 3.80 -9.94
N LEU A 119 -2.80 2.88 -10.01
CA LEU A 119 -2.17 2.32 -8.84
C LEU A 119 -1.17 3.32 -8.24
N GLY A 120 -1.16 3.47 -6.91
CA GLY A 120 -0.22 4.34 -6.21
C GLY A 120 0.96 3.60 -5.60
N ALA A 121 2.11 4.30 -5.50
CA ALA A 121 3.27 3.87 -4.73
C ALA A 121 3.74 4.99 -3.79
N PHE A 122 4.26 4.59 -2.61
CA PHE A 122 4.73 5.48 -1.55
C PHE A 122 6.26 5.38 -1.43
N ALA A 123 6.98 6.45 -1.79
CA ALA A 123 8.43 6.46 -1.90
C ALA A 123 9.09 7.35 -0.83
N LEU A 124 9.21 6.82 0.40
CA LEU A 124 9.83 7.51 1.53
C LEU A 124 11.24 6.95 1.81
N THR A 125 11.38 5.64 1.96
CA THR A 125 12.57 4.92 2.45
C THR A 125 13.75 5.05 1.49
N GLU A 126 14.96 5.16 2.06
CA GLU A 126 16.24 5.17 1.34
C GLU A 126 17.18 4.12 1.93
N PRO A 127 18.26 3.72 1.22
CA PRO A 127 19.22 2.75 1.75
C PRO A 127 19.81 3.13 3.12
N ALA A 128 19.99 4.42 3.39
CA ALA A 128 20.55 4.94 4.64
C ALA A 128 19.49 5.56 5.58
N ALA A 129 18.21 5.60 5.21
CA ALA A 129 17.14 6.26 5.96
C ALA A 129 15.85 5.43 5.92
N GLY A 130 15.74 4.46 6.82
CA GLY A 130 14.56 3.62 7.03
C GLY A 130 13.83 4.01 8.33
N SER A 131 14.30 3.50 9.47
CA SER A 131 13.67 3.77 10.79
C SER A 131 13.69 5.25 11.18
N ASN A 132 14.67 6.01 10.70
CA ASN A 132 14.67 7.47 10.80
C ASN A 132 14.56 8.10 9.40
N PRO A 133 13.37 8.37 8.88
CA PRO A 133 13.21 8.94 7.54
C PRO A 133 13.68 10.39 7.45
N ALA A 134 13.89 11.10 8.56
CA ALA A 134 14.46 12.45 8.55
C ALA A 134 15.92 12.50 8.03
N ASP A 135 16.63 11.36 8.05
CA ASP A 135 18.01 11.25 7.55
C ASP A 135 18.10 11.04 6.03
N MET A 136 16.97 11.12 5.32
CA MET A 136 16.95 10.96 3.85
C MET A 136 17.93 11.92 3.16
N ARG A 137 18.46 11.47 2.01
CA ARG A 137 19.44 12.19 1.20
C ARG A 137 18.92 12.63 -0.16
N CYS A 138 17.80 12.04 -0.62
CA CYS A 138 17.12 12.45 -1.85
C CYS A 138 16.76 13.94 -1.76
N ARG A 139 17.14 14.71 -2.76
CA ARG A 139 16.99 16.18 -2.79
C ARG A 139 16.08 16.61 -3.92
N ALA A 140 15.30 17.65 -3.65
CA ALA A 140 14.56 18.41 -4.61
C ALA A 140 15.14 19.83 -4.63
N THR A 141 15.73 20.22 -5.74
CA THR A 141 16.32 21.55 -5.92
C THR A 141 15.46 22.35 -6.87
N ARG A 142 15.14 23.61 -6.54
CA ARG A 142 14.40 24.48 -7.46
C ARG A 142 15.22 24.75 -8.72
N GLU A 143 14.55 24.58 -9.86
CA GLU A 143 15.02 24.98 -11.19
C GLU A 143 13.95 25.82 -11.86
N GLU A 144 14.22 26.41 -13.03
CA GLU A 144 13.25 27.22 -13.75
C GLU A 144 11.96 26.41 -14.05
N GLY A 145 10.84 26.90 -13.54
CA GLY A 145 9.50 26.33 -13.71
C GLY A 145 9.22 25.05 -12.91
N GLY A 146 10.12 24.63 -12.01
CA GLY A 146 9.89 23.39 -11.27
C GLY A 146 11.02 22.94 -10.35
N TRP A 147 11.22 21.63 -10.31
CA TRP A 147 12.08 20.94 -9.37
C TRP A 147 12.95 19.88 -10.03
N ARG A 148 14.24 19.89 -9.74
CA ARG A 148 15.15 18.78 -10.08
C ARG A 148 15.24 17.84 -8.90
N ILE A 149 14.81 16.60 -9.09
CA ILE A 149 14.87 15.54 -8.07
C ILE A 149 16.08 14.66 -8.32
N ARG A 150 16.95 14.47 -7.32
CA ARG A 150 18.11 13.57 -7.39
C ARG A 150 18.23 12.72 -6.14
N GLY A 151 18.48 11.44 -6.33
CA GLY A 151 18.68 10.48 -5.24
C GLY A 151 18.23 9.07 -5.57
N SER A 152 18.04 8.27 -4.55
CA SER A 152 17.47 6.92 -4.67
C SER A 152 16.44 6.67 -3.57
N LYS A 153 15.50 5.77 -3.85
CA LYS A 153 14.54 5.23 -2.89
C LYS A 153 14.63 3.73 -2.91
N HIS A 154 14.44 3.09 -1.75
CA HIS A 154 14.58 1.65 -1.60
C HIS A 154 13.33 1.03 -0.98
N TYR A 155 13.06 -0.23 -1.30
CA TYR A 155 11.90 -0.99 -0.84
C TYR A 155 10.56 -0.34 -1.19
N ILE A 156 10.44 0.16 -2.42
CA ILE A 156 9.21 0.82 -2.86
C ILE A 156 8.27 -0.19 -3.53
N THR A 157 7.22 -0.56 -2.80
CA THR A 157 6.16 -1.46 -3.27
C THR A 157 5.37 -0.81 -4.40
N ASN A 158 4.98 -1.59 -5.41
CA ASN A 158 4.22 -1.18 -6.60
C ASN A 158 4.96 -0.22 -7.54
N ALA A 159 6.20 0.20 -7.28
CA ALA A 159 6.79 1.35 -7.94
C ALA A 159 6.81 1.30 -9.47
N ARG A 160 7.05 0.13 -10.05
CA ARG A 160 7.11 -0.05 -11.52
C ARG A 160 5.73 -0.15 -12.15
N GLU A 161 4.78 -0.72 -11.43
CA GLU A 161 3.40 -0.92 -11.84
C GLU A 161 2.53 0.32 -11.59
N ALA A 162 3.03 1.26 -10.76
CA ALA A 162 2.29 2.43 -10.34
C ALA A 162 1.99 3.40 -11.49
N GLY A 163 0.75 3.90 -11.53
CA GLY A 163 0.35 5.03 -12.36
C GLY A 163 0.85 6.38 -11.80
N PHE A 164 1.14 6.43 -10.49
CA PHE A 164 1.80 7.56 -9.84
C PHE A 164 2.58 7.12 -8.60
N ILE A 165 3.61 7.90 -8.26
CA ILE A 165 4.43 7.71 -7.06
C ILE A 165 4.37 8.99 -6.22
N VAL A 166 4.06 8.88 -4.93
CA VAL A 166 4.28 9.97 -3.98
C VAL A 166 5.68 9.85 -3.41
N LEU A 167 6.53 10.78 -3.78
CA LEU A 167 7.93 10.84 -3.39
C LEU A 167 8.17 11.88 -2.30
N TYR A 168 8.97 11.54 -1.30
CA TYR A 168 9.44 12.47 -0.27
C TYR A 168 10.93 12.79 -0.49
N ALA A 169 11.26 14.09 -0.54
CA ALA A 169 12.63 14.57 -0.76
C ALA A 169 12.93 15.83 0.05
N LYS A 170 14.21 16.09 0.32
CA LYS A 170 14.64 17.34 0.98
C LYS A 170 14.65 18.49 0.00
N THR A 171 13.85 19.52 0.27
CA THR A 171 13.89 20.85 -0.36
C THR A 171 14.82 21.80 0.37
N ASP A 172 15.01 21.61 1.70
CA ASP A 172 15.97 22.31 2.52
C ASP A 172 16.76 21.31 3.38
N ALA A 173 18.07 21.19 3.11
CA ALA A 173 18.94 20.24 3.81
C ALA A 173 19.23 20.64 5.26
N GLU A 174 19.16 21.96 5.58
CA GLU A 174 19.52 22.49 6.89
C GLU A 174 18.32 22.54 7.86
N ALA A 175 17.09 22.49 7.34
CA ALA A 175 15.88 22.55 8.16
C ALA A 175 15.48 21.20 8.80
N GLY A 176 16.32 20.17 8.70
CA GLY A 176 16.06 18.85 9.26
C GLY A 176 14.77 18.21 8.69
N HIS A 177 13.86 17.77 9.57
CA HIS A 177 12.57 17.20 9.15
C HIS A 177 11.61 18.23 8.53
N LYS A 178 11.76 19.54 8.87
CA LYS A 178 10.96 20.61 8.30
C LYS A 178 11.38 20.99 6.86
N GLY A 179 12.51 20.47 6.40
CA GLY A 179 12.99 20.65 5.03
C GLY A 179 12.56 19.52 4.08
N ILE A 180 11.65 18.64 4.50
CA ILE A 180 11.15 17.54 3.68
C ILE A 180 9.82 17.92 3.04
N SER A 181 9.71 17.73 1.72
CA SER A 181 8.52 17.97 0.93
C SER A 181 8.07 16.70 0.22
N ALA A 182 6.81 16.64 -0.18
CA ALA A 182 6.25 15.54 -0.95
C ALA A 182 6.00 15.98 -2.41
N PHE A 183 6.17 15.05 -3.35
CA PHE A 183 6.02 15.30 -4.78
C PHE A 183 5.21 14.19 -5.44
N MET A 184 4.32 14.59 -6.35
CA MET A 184 3.62 13.68 -7.25
C MET A 184 4.47 13.39 -8.47
N ILE A 185 4.72 12.11 -8.73
CA ILE A 185 5.46 11.65 -9.92
C ILE A 185 4.52 10.81 -10.77
N PRO A 186 4.04 11.30 -11.92
CA PRO A 186 3.28 10.50 -12.86
C PRO A 186 4.11 9.36 -13.47
N GLN A 187 3.45 8.28 -13.85
CA GLN A 187 4.08 7.21 -14.63
C GLN A 187 4.71 7.77 -15.92
N GLY A 188 5.86 7.24 -16.31
CA GLY A 188 6.55 7.65 -17.53
C GLY A 188 7.39 8.94 -17.39
N THR A 189 7.51 9.50 -16.17
CA THR A 189 8.41 10.63 -15.92
C THR A 189 9.86 10.27 -16.31
N ALA A 190 10.46 11.05 -17.21
CA ALA A 190 11.83 10.82 -17.66
C ALA A 190 12.86 11.01 -16.52
N GLY A 191 13.92 10.22 -16.51
CA GLY A 191 14.99 10.30 -15.52
C GLY A 191 14.72 9.46 -14.27
N ILE A 192 13.76 8.55 -14.31
CA ILE A 192 13.50 7.54 -13.29
C ILE A 192 13.84 6.16 -13.84
N SER A 193 14.60 5.39 -13.08
CA SER A 193 14.89 4.00 -13.39
C SER A 193 14.63 3.12 -12.19
N PHE A 194 14.26 1.87 -12.47
CA PHE A 194 13.91 0.86 -11.47
C PHE A 194 14.93 -0.29 -11.52
N SER A 195 15.28 -0.84 -10.37
CA SER A 195 16.03 -2.09 -10.26
C SER A 195 15.23 -3.27 -10.82
N SER A 196 15.84 -4.47 -10.84
CA SER A 196 15.05 -5.71 -10.81
C SER A 196 14.26 -5.77 -9.50
N PRO A 197 13.13 -6.52 -9.45
CA PRO A 197 12.40 -6.72 -8.20
C PRO A 197 13.29 -7.32 -7.11
N GLU A 198 13.13 -6.86 -5.88
CA GLU A 198 13.79 -7.45 -4.71
C GLU A 198 13.31 -8.89 -4.50
N LYS A 199 14.27 -9.78 -4.20
CA LYS A 199 13.93 -11.16 -3.82
C LYS A 199 13.54 -11.19 -2.35
N THR A 200 12.27 -11.46 -2.11
CA THR A 200 11.68 -11.52 -0.77
C THR A 200 11.44 -12.96 -0.32
N MET A 201 11.49 -13.19 1.00
CA MET A 201 11.22 -14.50 1.59
C MET A 201 9.73 -14.87 1.53
N GLY A 202 8.85 -13.89 1.59
CA GLY A 202 7.39 -13.99 1.43
C GLY A 202 6.85 -12.76 0.72
N LEU A 203 5.53 -12.65 0.54
CA LEU A 203 4.87 -11.58 -0.21
C LEU A 203 5.37 -11.46 -1.65
N ARG A 204 5.70 -12.58 -2.29
CA ARG A 204 6.46 -12.64 -3.55
C ARG A 204 5.67 -12.13 -4.75
N GLY A 205 4.33 -12.05 -4.63
CA GLY A 205 3.45 -11.39 -5.60
C GLY A 205 3.27 -9.89 -5.38
N SER A 206 3.93 -9.29 -4.38
CA SER A 206 3.99 -7.84 -4.12
C SER A 206 5.38 -7.34 -4.48
N THR A 207 5.55 -6.82 -5.68
CA THR A 207 6.85 -6.42 -6.22
C THR A 207 7.38 -5.15 -5.55
N ILE A 208 8.64 -5.19 -5.17
CA ILE A 208 9.35 -4.12 -4.46
C ILE A 208 10.59 -3.74 -5.25
N TYR A 209 10.87 -2.44 -5.37
CA TYR A 209 11.97 -1.94 -6.20
C TYR A 209 12.83 -0.89 -5.49
N GLU A 210 14.06 -0.76 -5.97
CA GLU A 210 14.84 0.45 -5.80
C GLU A 210 14.57 1.41 -6.97
N LEU A 211 14.47 2.71 -6.68
CA LEU A 211 14.34 3.78 -7.65
C LEU A 211 15.62 4.61 -7.66
N SER A 212 16.17 4.84 -8.85
CA SER A 212 17.18 5.87 -9.08
C SER A 212 16.55 7.06 -9.77
N LEU A 213 16.81 8.26 -9.26
CA LEU A 213 16.13 9.49 -9.60
C LEU A 213 17.13 10.55 -10.07
N ASP A 214 16.97 11.03 -11.29
CA ASP A 214 17.51 12.28 -11.82
C ASP A 214 16.48 12.87 -12.79
N CYS A 215 15.34 13.32 -12.24
CA CYS A 215 14.19 13.77 -13.01
C CYS A 215 13.86 15.24 -12.74
N TRP A 216 13.21 15.88 -13.71
CA TRP A 216 12.64 17.20 -13.55
C TRP A 216 11.11 17.07 -13.40
N LEU A 217 10.54 17.84 -12.47
CA LEU A 217 9.11 17.91 -12.21
C LEU A 217 8.64 19.36 -12.26
N PRO A 218 7.44 19.64 -12.78
CA PRO A 218 6.87 20.99 -12.78
C PRO A 218 6.56 21.45 -11.34
N GLU A 219 6.39 22.75 -11.15
CA GLU A 219 6.02 23.34 -9.85
C GLU A 219 4.76 22.70 -9.26
N SER A 220 3.79 22.33 -10.10
CA SER A 220 2.53 21.69 -9.72
C SER A 220 2.70 20.27 -9.13
N ALA A 221 3.87 19.66 -9.31
CA ALA A 221 4.16 18.34 -8.74
C ALA A 221 4.42 18.38 -7.23
N LEU A 222 4.72 19.55 -6.65
CA LEU A 222 4.80 19.72 -5.20
C LEU A 222 3.44 19.41 -4.58
N LEU A 223 3.38 18.41 -3.72
CA LEU A 223 2.16 18.01 -3.04
C LEU A 223 1.92 18.93 -1.83
N GLY A 224 0.91 19.77 -1.94
CA GLY A 224 0.57 20.72 -0.89
C GLY A 224 1.62 21.80 -0.67
N THR A 225 2.17 21.90 0.54
CA THR A 225 3.08 22.97 0.96
C THR A 225 4.51 22.48 1.09
N GLU A 226 5.47 23.26 0.61
CA GLU A 226 6.90 22.98 0.80
C GLU A 226 7.25 22.89 2.29
N GLY A 227 8.05 21.87 2.66
CA GLY A 227 8.44 21.61 4.04
C GLY A 227 7.42 20.86 4.89
N ALA A 228 6.20 20.61 4.39
CA ALA A 228 5.16 19.86 5.10
C ALA A 228 5.23 18.33 4.91
N GLY A 229 6.13 17.84 4.06
CA GLY A 229 6.18 16.42 3.68
C GLY A 229 6.41 15.46 4.84
N PHE A 230 7.26 15.83 5.80
CA PHE A 230 7.51 14.95 6.95
C PHE A 230 6.26 14.76 7.83
N SER A 231 5.54 15.83 8.14
CA SER A 231 4.30 15.74 8.93
C SER A 231 3.23 14.93 8.19
N THR A 232 3.11 15.14 6.87
CA THR A 232 2.22 14.33 6.02
C THR A 232 2.61 12.84 6.07
N ALA A 233 3.91 12.51 5.87
CA ALA A 233 4.37 11.13 5.92
C ALA A 233 4.08 10.46 7.28
N MET A 234 4.27 11.16 8.40
CA MET A 234 4.00 10.60 9.73
C MET A 234 2.50 10.33 9.93
N ALA A 235 1.64 11.26 9.51
CA ALA A 235 0.18 11.07 9.59
C ALA A 235 -0.30 9.89 8.71
N VAL A 236 0.27 9.73 7.52
CA VAL A 236 0.02 8.60 6.63
C VAL A 236 0.46 7.27 7.27
N LEU A 237 1.67 7.24 7.83
CA LEU A 237 2.19 6.02 8.48
C LEU A 237 1.40 5.63 9.73
N ASP A 238 0.82 6.60 10.46
CA ASP A 238 -0.05 6.29 11.61
C ASP A 238 -1.31 5.54 11.18
N ARG A 239 -1.90 5.89 10.03
CA ARG A 239 -3.00 5.12 9.42
C ARG A 239 -2.52 3.75 8.93
N GLY A 240 -1.43 3.71 8.18
CA GLY A 240 -0.86 2.49 7.62
C GLY A 240 -0.48 1.43 8.67
N ARG A 241 -0.14 1.83 9.90
CA ARG A 241 0.12 0.88 10.99
C ARG A 241 -1.10 0.03 11.34
N VAL A 242 -2.29 0.61 11.30
CA VAL A 242 -3.55 -0.14 11.52
C VAL A 242 -3.78 -1.14 10.39
N GLU A 243 -3.52 -0.74 9.16
CA GLU A 243 -3.66 -1.60 7.98
C GLU A 243 -2.69 -2.79 8.02
N VAL A 244 -1.42 -2.55 8.37
CA VAL A 244 -0.41 -3.61 8.51
C VAL A 244 -0.74 -4.55 9.68
N ALA A 245 -1.31 -4.04 10.77
CA ALA A 245 -1.79 -4.86 11.88
C ALA A 245 -2.95 -5.77 11.42
N ALA A 246 -3.92 -5.23 10.68
CA ALA A 246 -5.02 -6.00 10.10
C ALA A 246 -4.52 -7.06 9.10
N MET A 247 -3.54 -6.71 8.26
CA MET A 247 -2.90 -7.67 7.35
C MET A 247 -2.24 -8.83 8.12
N SER A 248 -1.51 -8.52 9.20
CA SER A 248 -0.86 -9.53 10.04
C SER A 248 -1.88 -10.46 10.72
N LEU A 249 -3.01 -9.91 11.16
CA LEU A 249 -4.11 -10.68 11.75
C LEU A 249 -4.73 -11.62 10.72
N GLY A 250 -4.97 -11.16 9.50
CA GLY A 250 -5.49 -11.99 8.42
C GLY A 250 -4.60 -13.19 8.08
N ILE A 251 -3.27 -12.96 7.99
CA ILE A 251 -2.28 -14.01 7.79
C ILE A 251 -2.31 -15.02 8.94
N ALA A 252 -2.32 -14.52 10.19
CA ALA A 252 -2.34 -15.37 11.38
C ALA A 252 -3.61 -16.22 11.46
N ASN A 253 -4.78 -15.63 11.19
CA ASN A 253 -6.06 -16.34 11.15
C ASN A 253 -6.08 -17.42 10.06
N ALA A 254 -5.61 -17.12 8.86
CA ALA A 254 -5.53 -18.09 7.77
C ALA A 254 -4.60 -19.26 8.12
N ALA A 255 -3.44 -18.99 8.70
CA ALA A 255 -2.51 -20.00 9.16
C ALA A 255 -3.12 -20.90 10.25
N LEU A 256 -3.83 -20.31 11.22
CA LEU A 256 -4.53 -21.05 12.27
C LEU A 256 -5.62 -21.96 11.68
N GLN A 257 -6.46 -21.46 10.78
CA GLN A 257 -7.53 -22.24 10.14
C GLN A 257 -6.96 -23.39 9.31
N ALA A 258 -5.91 -23.15 8.54
CA ALA A 258 -5.22 -24.21 7.79
C ALA A 258 -4.62 -25.28 8.71
N SER A 259 -4.05 -24.87 9.84
CA SER A 259 -3.50 -25.78 10.84
C SER A 259 -4.59 -26.65 11.52
N LEU A 260 -5.71 -26.03 11.89
CA LEU A 260 -6.86 -26.73 12.48
C LEU A 260 -7.45 -27.75 11.51
N GLN A 261 -7.62 -27.38 10.25
CA GLN A 261 -8.10 -28.27 9.22
C GLN A 261 -7.14 -29.46 9.03
N TRP A 262 -5.84 -29.17 8.96
CA TRP A 262 -4.82 -30.20 8.81
C TRP A 262 -4.83 -31.23 9.93
N ILE A 263 -4.89 -30.82 11.20
CA ILE A 263 -4.87 -31.75 12.35
C ILE A 263 -6.14 -32.61 12.45
N ILE A 264 -7.27 -32.11 11.91
CA ILE A 264 -8.52 -32.89 11.85
C ILE A 264 -8.45 -33.95 10.75
N GLU A 265 -7.88 -33.64 9.60
CA GLU A 265 -7.79 -34.53 8.43
C GLU A 265 -6.64 -35.50 8.52
N ARG A 266 -5.49 -35.11 9.07
CA ARG A 266 -4.28 -35.91 9.13
C ARG A 266 -4.46 -37.12 10.04
N GLN A 267 -4.47 -38.34 9.48
CA GLN A 267 -4.52 -39.56 10.23
C GLN A 267 -3.12 -40.00 10.71
N ILE A 268 -3.02 -40.39 11.99
CA ILE A 268 -1.85 -41.03 12.60
C ILE A 268 -2.32 -42.34 13.24
N GLY A 269 -2.02 -43.48 12.60
CA GLY A 269 -2.60 -44.75 12.99
C GLY A 269 -4.13 -44.74 12.84
N PRO A 270 -4.90 -45.16 13.88
CA PRO A 270 -6.35 -45.27 13.78
C PRO A 270 -7.11 -43.96 14.07
N LYS A 271 -6.42 -42.86 14.36
CA LYS A 271 -7.05 -41.62 14.84
C LYS A 271 -6.52 -40.40 14.12
N PRO A 272 -7.32 -39.33 13.98
CA PRO A 272 -6.82 -38.05 13.51
C PRO A 272 -5.79 -37.44 14.49
N LEU A 273 -4.88 -36.62 13.98
CA LEU A 273 -3.84 -35.97 14.78
C LEU A 273 -4.44 -35.19 15.96
N ALA A 274 -5.57 -34.50 15.76
CA ALA A 274 -6.31 -33.77 16.78
C ALA A 274 -6.78 -34.61 17.98
N ALA A 275 -6.81 -35.94 17.87
CA ALA A 275 -7.23 -36.82 18.95
C ALA A 275 -6.07 -37.20 19.91
N TYR A 276 -4.86 -36.73 19.65
CA TYR A 276 -3.70 -36.99 20.51
C TYR A 276 -3.48 -35.81 21.47
N GLN A 277 -3.11 -36.14 22.70
CA GLN A 277 -2.83 -35.14 23.73
C GLN A 277 -1.63 -34.29 23.34
N GLY A 278 -1.73 -33.00 23.53
CA GLY A 278 -0.67 -32.03 23.24
C GLY A 278 -0.61 -31.51 21.80
N THR A 279 -1.64 -31.82 20.98
CA THR A 279 -1.79 -31.26 19.62
C THR A 279 -2.57 -29.96 19.64
#